data_1d278f09d8b0f7c881fb60ccccd8e780
#
_entry.id   1d278f09d8b0f7c881fb60ccccd8e780
#
_cell.length_a   1.000
_cell.length_b   1.000
_cell.length_c   1.000
_cell.angle_alpha   90.00
_cell.angle_beta   90.00
_cell.angle_gamma   90.00
#
_symmetry.space_group_name_H-M   'P 1'
#
loop_
_entity.id
_entity.type
_entity.pdbx_description
1 polymer ?
#
loop_
_entity_poly.entity_id
_entity_poly.type
_entity_poly.pdbx_seq_one_letter_code
_entity_poly.pdbx_strand_id
1 'polypeptide(L)'
;MDRAVEVTHTADGITLLFDTFSGESRNLLESFKNAGAAFHAAVIEDDGFLPDDVMSVYGFFLGDYRKADSLPGKPLYFNQIQIPDYWRIEGDNSSAKVMDRTRERARIFFTEPTHRRQVKIVDWLDDAGQVRLSEHYNRYGAIFCHTVFNKKGQKALRKFFDVTGREMIVENFVTGDILVRWQDKDWIFRSKTDFIAFFIRCAGLEDTAVYFNSLSYPFFASQALAPNGFRDALFWHEPVGDEIPGNMQIILHDQGTRAKRVFVSRRESYDRLIALGAPSDKVKQLGYIYSFVRENKHLSLIHISEPTRLRCIS
;
A
#
# COMPACT_ATOMS: atom_id res chain seq x y z
N MET A 1 21.29 -11.51 18.50
CA MET A 1 20.70 -11.19 19.81
C MET A 1 19.57 -10.21 19.58
N ASP A 2 18.38 -10.73 19.72
CA ASP A 2 17.11 -10.21 19.26
C ASP A 2 16.72 -8.90 19.92
N ARG A 3 16.35 -7.91 19.09
CA ARG A 3 15.33 -6.95 19.49
C ARG A 3 14.15 -7.12 18.53
N ALA A 4 13.23 -8.01 18.92
CA ALA A 4 11.85 -7.86 18.54
C ALA A 4 11.48 -6.38 18.76
N VAL A 5 10.82 -5.77 17.80
CA VAL A 5 10.14 -4.50 18.03
C VAL A 5 9.23 -4.75 19.22
N GLU A 6 9.52 -4.15 20.37
CA GLU A 6 8.62 -4.16 21.52
C GLU A 6 7.33 -3.45 21.10
N VAL A 7 6.40 -4.23 20.58
CA VAL A 7 5.02 -3.80 20.44
C VAL A 7 4.46 -3.83 21.87
N THR A 8 4.30 -2.66 22.46
CA THR A 8 3.60 -2.54 23.74
C THR A 8 2.16 -3.01 23.53
N HIS A 9 1.87 -4.21 24.02
CA HIS A 9 0.52 -4.79 24.00
C HIS A 9 -0.41 -3.94 24.87
N THR A 10 -1.19 -3.08 24.24
CA THR A 10 -2.38 -2.50 24.85
C THR A 10 -3.58 -3.28 24.30
N ALA A 11 -4.25 -4.04 25.18
CA ALA A 11 -5.41 -4.87 24.83
C ALA A 11 -6.60 -4.11 24.20
N ASP A 12 -6.56 -2.80 24.14
CA ASP A 12 -7.59 -1.90 23.60
C ASP A 12 -7.16 -1.20 22.30
N GLY A 13 -6.15 -1.70 21.58
CA GLY A 13 -5.59 -1.06 20.40
C GLY A 13 -6.46 -1.19 19.15
N ILE A 14 -6.19 -0.31 18.20
CA ILE A 14 -6.79 -0.33 16.85
C ILE A 14 -5.69 -0.65 15.82
N THR A 15 -5.99 -1.51 14.86
CA THR A 15 -5.15 -1.75 13.69
C THR A 15 -5.85 -1.24 12.43
N LEU A 16 -5.28 -0.23 11.79
CA LEU A 16 -5.69 0.20 10.47
C LEU A 16 -5.04 -0.72 9.44
N LEU A 17 -5.83 -1.52 8.73
CA LEU A 17 -5.34 -2.44 7.70
C LEU A 17 -5.82 -1.98 6.33
N PHE A 18 -4.88 -1.55 5.50
CA PHE A 18 -5.14 -1.03 4.16
C PHE A 18 -4.71 -2.04 3.08
N ASP A 19 -5.48 -2.10 2.00
CA ASP A 19 -5.09 -2.88 0.82
C ASP A 19 -3.89 -2.22 0.12
N THR A 20 -4.03 -0.92 -0.17
CA THR A 20 -2.99 -0.05 -0.71
C THR A 20 -2.91 1.25 0.09
N PHE A 21 -1.76 1.95 0.04
CA PHE A 21 -1.61 3.25 0.70
C PHE A 21 -2.05 4.39 -0.23
N SER A 22 -3.34 4.48 -0.47
CA SER A 22 -3.99 5.52 -1.30
C SER A 22 -4.12 6.86 -0.58
N GLY A 23 -4.67 7.86 -1.27
CA GLY A 23 -5.05 9.14 -0.65
C GLY A 23 -6.06 8.98 0.47
N GLU A 24 -7.04 8.10 0.29
CA GLU A 24 -8.06 7.78 1.30
C GLU A 24 -7.45 7.08 2.51
N SER A 25 -6.53 6.12 2.30
CA SER A 25 -5.79 5.46 3.38
C SER A 25 -4.99 6.48 4.20
N ARG A 26 -4.34 7.43 3.52
CA ARG A 26 -3.60 8.52 4.17
C ARG A 26 -4.52 9.43 4.97
N ASN A 27 -5.66 9.83 4.41
CA ASN A 27 -6.64 10.68 5.09
C ASN A 27 -7.19 9.99 6.35
N LEU A 28 -7.47 8.69 6.27
CA LEU A 28 -7.93 7.92 7.42
C LEU A 28 -6.84 7.84 8.50
N LEU A 29 -5.59 7.53 8.12
CA LEU A 29 -4.44 7.52 9.02
C LEU A 29 -4.29 8.87 9.76
N GLU A 30 -4.29 9.98 9.02
CA GLU A 30 -4.16 11.33 9.60
C GLU A 30 -5.34 11.70 10.50
N SER A 31 -6.55 11.22 10.20
CA SER A 31 -7.71 11.44 11.06
C SER A 31 -7.53 10.77 12.43
N PHE A 32 -6.97 9.54 12.47
CA PHE A 32 -6.66 8.85 13.73
C PHE A 32 -5.53 9.55 14.50
N LYS A 33 -4.47 10.01 13.83
CA LYS A 33 -3.40 10.81 14.43
C LYS A 33 -3.95 12.09 15.08
N ASN A 34 -4.77 12.81 14.33
CA ASN A 34 -5.37 14.08 14.82
C ASN A 34 -6.32 13.87 15.98
N ALA A 35 -6.98 12.71 16.06
CA ALA A 35 -7.82 12.34 17.19
C ALA A 35 -7.02 11.91 18.43
N GLY A 36 -5.69 11.80 18.33
CA GLY A 36 -4.83 11.32 19.42
C GLY A 36 -5.09 9.85 19.80
N ALA A 37 -5.67 9.06 18.89
CA ALA A 37 -5.94 7.65 19.12
C ALA A 37 -4.65 6.84 19.11
N ALA A 38 -4.54 5.83 19.97
CA ALA A 38 -3.48 4.84 19.88
C ALA A 38 -3.86 3.80 18.83
N PHE A 39 -3.03 3.63 17.80
CA PHE A 39 -3.28 2.68 16.71
C PHE A 39 -1.98 2.19 16.07
N HIS A 40 -2.10 1.06 15.37
CA HIS A 40 -1.11 0.55 14.41
C HIS A 40 -1.66 0.70 13.00
N ALA A 41 -0.80 0.92 12.02
CA ALA A 41 -1.19 0.96 10.62
C ALA A 41 -0.36 -0.03 9.80
N ALA A 42 -1.04 -0.80 8.95
CA ALA A 42 -0.40 -1.77 8.07
C ALA A 42 -0.99 -1.71 6.66
N VAL A 43 -0.14 -1.95 5.65
CA VAL A 43 -0.50 -1.96 4.23
C VAL A 43 -0.12 -3.30 3.63
N ILE A 44 -1.04 -3.90 2.87
CA ILE A 44 -0.82 -5.18 2.21
C ILE A 44 0.06 -5.01 0.98
N GLU A 45 -0.33 -4.12 0.05
CA GLU A 45 0.44 -3.85 -1.17
C GLU A 45 1.37 -2.66 -0.95
N ASP A 46 2.62 -2.97 -0.60
CA ASP A 46 3.68 -1.99 -0.40
C ASP A 46 4.26 -1.55 -1.75
N ASP A 47 4.37 -0.26 -1.94
CA ASP A 47 4.98 0.34 -3.14
C ASP A 47 6.45 0.76 -2.95
N GLY A 48 7.04 0.44 -1.80
CA GLY A 48 8.41 0.77 -1.42
C GLY A 48 8.61 2.16 -0.82
N PHE A 49 7.55 2.98 -0.73
CA PHE A 49 7.61 4.38 -0.29
C PHE A 49 6.66 4.71 0.87
N LEU A 50 6.31 3.71 1.67
CA LEU A 50 5.45 3.91 2.85
C LEU A 50 6.07 4.88 3.87
N PRO A 51 5.26 5.67 4.61
CA PRO A 51 5.71 6.41 5.78
C PRO A 51 6.29 5.49 6.86
N ASP A 52 7.16 6.03 7.73
CA ASP A 52 7.86 5.25 8.75
C ASP A 52 6.93 4.65 9.83
N ASP A 53 5.77 5.23 10.00
CA ASP A 53 4.73 4.83 10.95
C ASP A 53 3.69 3.88 10.35
N VAL A 54 3.91 3.41 9.12
CA VAL A 54 3.05 2.44 8.44
C VAL A 54 3.85 1.16 8.15
N MET A 55 3.39 0.05 8.69
CA MET A 55 4.01 -1.26 8.46
C MET A 55 3.65 -1.79 7.07
N SER A 56 4.59 -2.44 6.42
CA SER A 56 4.33 -3.28 5.25
C SER A 56 4.09 -4.71 5.70
N VAL A 57 3.00 -5.36 5.25
CA VAL A 57 2.71 -6.76 5.55
C VAL A 57 3.84 -7.68 5.05
N TYR A 58 4.32 -7.47 3.83
CA TYR A 58 5.47 -8.21 3.30
C TYR A 58 6.77 -7.73 3.94
N GLY A 59 6.95 -6.40 4.06
CA GLY A 59 8.16 -5.78 4.61
C GLY A 59 8.48 -6.22 6.04
N PHE A 60 7.49 -6.59 6.85
CA PHE A 60 7.67 -7.12 8.20
C PHE A 60 8.63 -8.33 8.25
N PHE A 61 8.60 -9.17 7.22
CA PHE A 61 9.41 -10.38 7.12
C PHE A 61 10.77 -10.16 6.42
N LEU A 62 11.02 -8.96 5.84
CA LEU A 62 12.22 -8.66 5.06
C LEU A 62 13.35 -8.01 5.87
N GLY A 63 13.05 -7.60 7.10
CA GLY A 63 13.99 -6.86 7.93
C GLY A 63 13.99 -5.35 7.69
N ASP A 64 14.82 -4.64 8.43
CA ASP A 64 14.83 -3.18 8.47
C ASP A 64 15.87 -2.59 7.50
N TYR A 65 15.41 -2.18 6.32
CA TYR A 65 16.24 -1.52 5.31
C TYR A 65 16.90 -0.22 5.78
N ARG A 66 16.39 0.43 6.83
CA ARG A 66 16.99 1.66 7.40
C ARG A 66 18.34 1.40 8.04
N LYS A 67 18.59 0.16 8.48
CA LYS A 67 19.80 -0.25 9.21
C LYS A 67 20.84 -0.91 8.31
N ALA A 68 20.62 -0.95 7.00
CA ALA A 68 21.52 -1.61 6.08
C ALA A 68 22.61 -0.65 5.58
N ASP A 69 23.80 -0.72 6.15
CA ASP A 69 24.96 0.13 5.77
C ASP A 69 25.39 -0.05 4.30
N SER A 70 25.01 -1.18 3.67
CA SER A 70 25.32 -1.46 2.26
C SER A 70 24.40 -0.72 1.27
N LEU A 71 23.32 -0.10 1.74
CA LEU A 71 22.37 0.58 0.89
C LEU A 71 22.64 2.09 0.80
N PRO A 72 22.22 2.76 -0.30
CA PRO A 72 22.36 4.20 -0.45
C PRO A 72 21.63 5.02 0.62
N GLY A 73 20.65 4.44 1.36
CA GLY A 73 19.84 5.11 2.38
C GLY A 73 18.88 6.18 1.83
N LYS A 74 18.78 6.29 0.51
CA LYS A 74 17.93 7.23 -0.22
C LYS A 74 17.44 6.59 -1.52
N PRO A 75 16.33 7.05 -2.11
CA PRO A 75 15.83 6.55 -3.38
C PRO A 75 16.87 6.69 -4.49
N LEU A 76 16.97 5.68 -5.35
CA LEU A 76 17.83 5.76 -6.53
C LEU A 76 17.32 6.83 -7.51
N TYR A 77 18.26 7.59 -8.05
CA TYR A 77 18.01 8.45 -9.20
C TYR A 77 18.06 7.61 -10.49
N PHE A 78 17.27 7.95 -11.50
CA PHE A 78 17.03 7.08 -12.67
C PHE A 78 18.30 6.63 -13.42
N ASN A 79 19.36 7.48 -13.44
CA ASN A 79 20.63 7.14 -14.10
C ASN A 79 21.58 6.28 -13.25
N GLN A 80 21.15 5.87 -12.05
CA GLN A 80 21.89 4.96 -11.19
C GLN A 80 21.49 3.49 -11.40
N ILE A 81 20.48 3.24 -12.25
CA ILE A 81 20.12 1.88 -12.63
C ILE A 81 21.26 1.21 -13.38
N GLN A 82 21.64 0.02 -12.93
CA GLN A 82 22.71 -0.76 -13.57
C GLN A 82 22.25 -1.26 -14.94
N ILE A 83 22.96 -0.86 -15.98
CA ILE A 83 22.72 -1.26 -17.36
C ILE A 83 24.06 -1.60 -18.04
N PRO A 84 24.11 -2.39 -19.11
CA PRO A 84 25.31 -2.59 -19.91
C PRO A 84 25.88 -1.27 -20.45
N ASP A 85 27.23 -1.15 -20.48
CA ASP A 85 27.95 0.08 -20.82
C ASP A 85 27.56 0.71 -22.17
N TYR A 86 27.12 -0.09 -23.15
CA TYR A 86 26.71 0.37 -24.48
C TYR A 86 25.23 0.71 -24.59
N TRP A 87 24.45 0.55 -23.51
CA TRP A 87 23.08 1.00 -23.45
C TRP A 87 23.01 2.43 -22.90
N ARG A 88 21.89 3.12 -23.14
CA ARG A 88 21.68 4.48 -22.64
C ARG A 88 20.33 4.60 -21.95
N ILE A 89 20.24 5.52 -21.00
CA ILE A 89 18.98 5.87 -20.35
C ILE A 89 18.53 7.23 -20.91
N GLU A 90 17.34 7.27 -21.46
CA GLU A 90 16.66 8.47 -21.94
C GLU A 90 15.47 8.75 -21.02
N GLY A 91 15.35 9.96 -20.48
CA GLY A 91 14.27 10.28 -19.55
C GLY A 91 13.87 11.75 -19.57
N ASP A 92 12.64 11.99 -19.15
CA ASP A 92 12.07 13.30 -18.89
C ASP A 92 11.69 13.47 -17.41
N ASN A 93 10.72 14.33 -17.08
CA ASN A 93 10.25 14.54 -15.72
C ASN A 93 9.15 13.56 -15.29
N SER A 94 8.68 12.69 -16.17
CA SER A 94 7.59 11.75 -15.89
C SER A 94 8.04 10.31 -15.85
N SER A 95 8.99 9.92 -16.72
CA SER A 95 9.49 8.54 -16.83
C SER A 95 10.84 8.50 -17.56
N ALA A 96 11.45 7.31 -17.64
CA ALA A 96 12.63 7.09 -18.47
C ALA A 96 12.57 5.71 -19.16
N LYS A 97 13.45 5.53 -20.15
CA LYS A 97 13.60 4.31 -20.93
C LYS A 97 15.05 3.90 -20.98
N VAL A 98 15.30 2.62 -20.98
CA VAL A 98 16.62 2.04 -21.27
C VAL A 98 16.63 1.61 -22.73
N MET A 99 17.62 2.12 -23.48
CA MET A 99 17.73 1.91 -24.91
C MET A 99 19.02 1.16 -25.27
N ASP A 100 18.88 0.12 -26.09
CA ASP A 100 19.97 -0.54 -26.81
C ASP A 100 19.88 -0.07 -28.27
N ARG A 101 20.68 0.91 -28.63
CA ARG A 101 20.59 1.61 -29.93
C ARG A 101 19.19 2.22 -30.12
N THR A 102 18.36 1.64 -30.98
CA THR A 102 16.98 2.06 -31.27
C THR A 102 15.94 1.22 -30.54
N ARG A 103 16.37 0.16 -29.80
CA ARG A 103 15.48 -0.78 -29.17
C ARG A 103 15.27 -0.44 -27.71
N GLU A 104 14.01 -0.32 -27.28
CA GLU A 104 13.63 -0.17 -25.89
C GLU A 104 13.82 -1.51 -25.15
N ARG A 105 14.61 -1.49 -24.06
CA ARG A 105 14.93 -2.65 -23.22
C ARG A 105 14.26 -2.61 -21.87
N ALA A 106 14.00 -1.39 -21.37
CA ALA A 106 13.25 -1.24 -20.13
C ALA A 106 12.53 0.09 -20.05
N ARG A 107 11.51 0.17 -19.22
CA ARG A 107 10.78 1.38 -18.81
C ARG A 107 11.03 1.65 -17.35
N ILE A 108 11.33 2.89 -17.00
CA ILE A 108 11.59 3.33 -15.64
C ILE A 108 10.47 4.26 -15.21
N PHE A 109 9.74 3.88 -14.17
CA PHE A 109 8.67 4.67 -13.57
C PHE A 109 9.17 5.31 -12.28
N PHE A 110 8.83 6.57 -12.10
CA PHE A 110 9.24 7.35 -10.95
C PHE A 110 8.19 7.35 -9.85
N THR A 111 8.64 7.52 -8.61
CA THR A 111 7.72 7.84 -7.50
C THR A 111 7.28 9.30 -7.57
N GLU A 112 6.13 9.59 -6.98
CA GLU A 112 5.65 10.97 -6.84
C GLU A 112 6.47 11.75 -5.79
N PRO A 113 6.77 13.03 -6.05
CA PRO A 113 6.53 13.77 -7.30
C PRO A 113 7.56 13.40 -8.37
N THR A 114 7.10 13.05 -9.57
CA THR A 114 7.90 12.46 -10.65
C THR A 114 9.10 13.30 -11.10
N HIS A 115 9.01 14.64 -10.98
CA HIS A 115 10.11 15.55 -11.33
C HIS A 115 11.40 15.31 -10.51
N ARG A 116 11.32 14.61 -9.38
CA ARG A 116 12.50 14.17 -8.61
C ARG A 116 13.24 13.02 -9.27
N ARG A 117 12.65 12.39 -10.28
CA ARG A 117 13.20 11.29 -11.07
C ARG A 117 13.74 10.13 -10.21
N GLN A 118 13.09 9.89 -9.07
CA GLN A 118 13.40 8.79 -8.16
C GLN A 118 12.72 7.51 -8.65
N VAL A 119 13.49 6.45 -8.80
CA VAL A 119 13.01 5.18 -9.36
C VAL A 119 12.06 4.49 -8.39
N LYS A 120 10.93 4.06 -8.92
CA LYS A 120 9.95 3.22 -8.23
C LYS A 120 9.90 1.81 -8.84
N ILE A 121 9.80 1.72 -10.16
CA ILE A 121 9.70 0.46 -10.89
C ILE A 121 10.56 0.52 -12.15
N VAL A 122 11.23 -0.58 -12.46
CA VAL A 122 11.89 -0.81 -13.75
C VAL A 122 11.26 -2.05 -14.39
N ASP A 123 10.58 -1.86 -15.51
CA ASP A 123 9.99 -2.92 -16.31
C ASP A 123 10.94 -3.35 -17.41
N TRP A 124 11.53 -4.52 -17.30
CA TRP A 124 12.41 -5.12 -18.28
C TRP A 124 11.62 -5.81 -19.39
N LEU A 125 11.97 -5.52 -20.64
CA LEU A 125 11.24 -5.96 -21.82
C LEU A 125 11.97 -7.10 -22.53
N ASP A 126 11.20 -8.02 -23.11
CA ASP A 126 11.71 -9.00 -24.06
C ASP A 126 11.89 -8.41 -25.46
N ASP A 127 12.27 -9.25 -26.41
CA ASP A 127 12.49 -8.88 -27.79
C ASP A 127 11.22 -8.43 -28.51
N ALA A 128 10.05 -8.80 -28.03
CA ALA A 128 8.76 -8.34 -28.55
C ALA A 128 8.24 -7.07 -27.87
N GLY A 129 9.01 -6.47 -26.93
CA GLY A 129 8.62 -5.28 -26.17
C GLY A 129 7.62 -5.56 -25.05
N GLN A 130 7.48 -6.83 -24.64
CA GLN A 130 6.60 -7.24 -23.55
C GLN A 130 7.35 -7.29 -22.23
N VAL A 131 6.72 -6.82 -21.15
CA VAL A 131 7.30 -6.88 -19.81
C VAL A 131 7.47 -8.34 -19.38
N ARG A 132 8.68 -8.69 -18.93
CA ARG A 132 9.02 -10.01 -18.39
C ARG A 132 9.38 -9.98 -16.92
N LEU A 133 9.95 -8.88 -16.47
CA LEU A 133 10.37 -8.66 -15.10
C LEU A 133 10.09 -7.20 -14.74
N SER A 134 9.46 -6.97 -13.60
CA SER A 134 9.43 -5.65 -12.95
C SER A 134 10.26 -5.72 -11.68
N GLU A 135 11.25 -4.85 -11.58
CA GLU A 135 12.02 -4.59 -10.37
C GLU A 135 11.38 -3.45 -9.59
N HIS A 136 11.04 -3.68 -8.34
CA HIS A 136 10.46 -2.66 -7.47
C HIS A 136 11.52 -2.15 -6.52
N TYR A 137 11.71 -0.84 -6.51
CA TYR A 137 12.67 -0.14 -5.68
C TYR A 137 11.98 0.50 -4.49
N ASN A 138 12.69 0.54 -3.35
CA ASN A 138 12.18 1.21 -2.17
C ASN A 138 12.87 2.56 -1.93
N ARG A 139 12.38 3.29 -0.94
CA ARG A 139 12.89 4.61 -0.54
C ARG A 139 14.36 4.61 -0.06
N TYR A 140 14.95 3.44 0.18
CA TYR A 140 16.34 3.28 0.60
C TYR A 140 17.27 2.93 -0.56
N GLY A 141 16.76 2.82 -1.78
CA GLY A 141 17.51 2.54 -3.00
C GLY A 141 17.78 1.06 -3.23
N ALA A 142 17.05 0.18 -2.55
CA ALA A 142 17.16 -1.27 -2.74
C ALA A 142 16.04 -1.80 -3.64
N ILE A 143 16.34 -2.85 -4.41
CA ILE A 143 15.32 -3.70 -5.01
C ILE A 143 14.76 -4.58 -3.89
N PHE A 144 13.51 -4.39 -3.53
CA PHE A 144 12.86 -5.16 -2.49
C PHE A 144 11.90 -6.22 -3.04
N CYS A 145 11.49 -6.09 -4.30
CA CYS A 145 10.55 -7.01 -4.92
C CYS A 145 10.78 -7.15 -6.42
N HIS A 146 10.65 -8.37 -6.92
CA HIS A 146 10.55 -8.69 -8.36
C HIS A 146 9.15 -9.22 -8.68
N THR A 147 8.56 -8.77 -9.78
CA THR A 147 7.37 -9.37 -10.37
C THR A 147 7.74 -9.98 -11.72
N VAL A 148 7.55 -11.29 -11.87
CA VAL A 148 7.84 -12.04 -13.10
C VAL A 148 6.55 -12.27 -13.86
N PHE A 149 6.58 -12.06 -15.18
CA PHE A 149 5.43 -12.22 -16.06
C PHE A 149 5.61 -13.40 -17.01
N ASN A 150 4.52 -14.10 -17.27
CA ASN A 150 4.48 -15.16 -18.27
C ASN A 150 4.42 -14.58 -19.70
N LYS A 151 4.45 -15.47 -20.73
CA LYS A 151 4.39 -15.05 -22.14
C LYS A 151 3.10 -14.32 -22.53
N LYS A 152 2.04 -14.41 -21.72
CA LYS A 152 0.76 -13.73 -21.94
C LYS A 152 0.68 -12.39 -21.21
N GLY A 153 1.77 -11.92 -20.56
CA GLY A 153 1.80 -10.69 -19.79
C GLY A 153 1.08 -10.78 -18.44
N GLN A 154 0.74 -11.98 -17.96
CA GLN A 154 0.12 -12.18 -16.65
C GLN A 154 1.21 -12.38 -15.60
N LYS A 155 1.00 -11.88 -14.39
CA LYS A 155 1.89 -12.13 -13.25
C LYS A 155 1.97 -13.64 -12.99
N ALA A 156 3.19 -14.16 -12.92
CA ALA A 156 3.45 -15.56 -12.60
C ALA A 156 3.95 -15.73 -11.16
N LEU A 157 4.95 -14.93 -10.81
CA LEU A 157 5.58 -14.93 -9.48
C LEU A 157 5.84 -13.52 -9.01
N ARG A 158 5.81 -13.32 -7.70
CA ARG A 158 6.36 -12.15 -7.03
C ARG A 158 7.33 -12.62 -5.96
N LYS A 159 8.52 -12.04 -5.94
CA LYS A 159 9.61 -12.42 -5.04
C LYS A 159 10.02 -11.20 -4.23
N PHE A 160 10.14 -11.37 -2.93
CA PHE A 160 10.57 -10.30 -2.04
C PHE A 160 11.92 -10.67 -1.41
N PHE A 161 12.77 -9.67 -1.28
CA PHE A 161 14.16 -9.83 -0.85
C PHE A 161 14.40 -9.11 0.47
N ASP A 162 15.27 -9.65 1.31
CA ASP A 162 15.75 -8.95 2.49
C ASP A 162 16.83 -7.92 2.14
N VAL A 163 17.34 -7.24 3.16
CA VAL A 163 18.40 -6.21 3.02
C VAL A 163 19.71 -6.75 2.42
N THR A 164 19.91 -8.06 2.42
CA THR A 164 21.10 -8.73 1.83
C THR A 164 20.85 -9.22 0.41
N GLY A 165 19.64 -9.05 -0.11
CA GLY A 165 19.23 -9.55 -1.42
C GLY A 165 18.82 -11.03 -1.42
N ARG A 166 18.64 -11.65 -0.23
CA ARG A 166 18.15 -13.04 -0.13
C ARG A 166 16.64 -13.07 -0.32
N GLU A 167 16.16 -14.02 -1.12
CA GLU A 167 14.74 -14.27 -1.34
C GLU A 167 14.08 -14.80 -0.06
N MET A 168 13.16 -14.01 0.49
CA MET A 168 12.44 -14.32 1.72
C MET A 168 11.00 -14.76 1.48
N ILE A 169 10.33 -14.18 0.49
CA ILE A 169 8.93 -14.47 0.20
C ILE A 169 8.77 -14.72 -1.30
N VAL A 170 8.02 -15.75 -1.65
CA VAL A 170 7.59 -16.04 -3.02
C VAL A 170 6.06 -16.15 -3.05
N GLU A 171 5.40 -15.26 -3.75
CA GLU A 171 3.97 -15.33 -4.06
C GLU A 171 3.80 -15.92 -5.46
N ASN A 172 3.12 -17.05 -5.56
CA ASN A 172 2.85 -17.73 -6.82
C ASN A 172 1.41 -17.44 -7.27
N PHE A 173 1.27 -16.64 -8.33
CA PHE A 173 -0.05 -16.25 -8.85
C PHE A 173 -0.76 -17.38 -9.64
N VAL A 174 -0.04 -18.46 -9.98
CA VAL A 174 -0.63 -19.60 -10.70
C VAL A 174 -1.33 -20.55 -9.73
N THR A 175 -0.70 -20.81 -8.58
CA THR A 175 -1.23 -21.72 -7.55
C THR A 175 -1.95 -20.98 -6.43
N GLY A 176 -1.67 -19.70 -6.24
CA GLY A 176 -2.16 -18.89 -5.13
C GLY A 176 -1.36 -19.05 -3.83
N ASP A 177 -0.33 -19.91 -3.84
CA ASP A 177 0.50 -20.18 -2.66
C ASP A 177 1.47 -19.03 -2.38
N ILE A 178 1.76 -18.80 -1.10
CA ILE A 178 2.80 -17.90 -0.63
C ILE A 178 3.78 -18.68 0.25
N LEU A 179 5.05 -18.71 -0.15
CA LEU A 179 6.16 -19.25 0.65
C LEU A 179 6.84 -18.11 1.40
N VAL A 180 7.05 -18.27 2.70
CA VAL A 180 7.76 -17.31 3.55
C VAL A 180 8.88 -18.01 4.30
N ARG A 181 10.12 -17.53 4.15
CA ARG A 181 11.28 -17.94 4.95
C ARG A 181 11.47 -16.97 6.12
N TRP A 182 11.15 -17.41 7.32
CA TRP A 182 11.22 -16.54 8.48
C TRP A 182 11.55 -17.32 9.75
N GLN A 183 12.48 -16.79 10.56
CA GLN A 183 12.97 -17.43 11.79
C GLN A 183 13.43 -18.88 11.58
N ASP A 184 14.29 -19.07 10.55
CA ASP A 184 14.86 -20.37 10.17
C ASP A 184 13.83 -21.47 9.84
N LYS A 185 12.61 -21.07 9.47
CA LYS A 185 11.53 -21.95 9.05
C LYS A 185 10.95 -21.50 7.71
N ASP A 186 10.49 -22.48 6.95
CA ASP A 186 9.71 -22.27 5.75
C ASP A 186 8.22 -22.42 6.08
N TRP A 187 7.45 -21.37 5.78
CA TRP A 187 6.02 -21.32 5.96
C TRP A 187 5.34 -21.29 4.59
N ILE A 188 4.31 -22.12 4.40
CA ILE A 188 3.55 -22.18 3.14
C ILE A 188 2.09 -21.84 3.46
N PHE A 189 1.58 -20.78 2.81
CA PHE A 189 0.19 -20.35 2.90
C PHE A 189 -0.51 -20.63 1.60
N ARG A 190 -1.71 -21.21 1.66
CA ARG A 190 -2.51 -21.54 0.47
C ARG A 190 -3.33 -20.34 -0.04
N SER A 191 -3.37 -19.28 0.73
CA SER A 191 -4.03 -18.04 0.34
C SER A 191 -3.32 -16.81 0.90
N LYS A 192 -3.49 -15.68 0.21
CA LYS A 192 -3.01 -14.38 0.69
C LYS A 192 -3.69 -13.97 2.00
N THR A 193 -4.94 -14.36 2.19
CA THR A 193 -5.69 -14.13 3.43
C THR A 193 -5.01 -14.81 4.63
N ASP A 194 -4.61 -16.09 4.49
CA ASP A 194 -3.91 -16.83 5.56
C ASP A 194 -2.55 -16.20 5.89
N PHE A 195 -1.83 -15.74 4.86
CA PHE A 195 -0.56 -15.04 5.04
C PHE A 195 -0.74 -13.71 5.80
N ILE A 196 -1.75 -12.90 5.46
CA ILE A 196 -2.03 -11.65 6.14
C ILE A 196 -2.46 -11.91 7.60
N ALA A 197 -3.31 -12.91 7.84
CA ALA A 197 -3.69 -13.32 9.21
C ALA A 197 -2.47 -13.80 10.01
N PHE A 198 -1.52 -14.49 9.39
CA PHE A 198 -0.25 -14.86 10.01
C PHE A 198 0.59 -13.63 10.36
N PHE A 199 0.70 -12.65 9.46
CA PHE A 199 1.36 -11.37 9.76
C PHE A 199 0.74 -10.70 10.99
N ILE A 200 -0.59 -10.58 11.06
CA ILE A 200 -1.30 -9.93 12.18
C ILE A 200 -0.94 -10.61 13.50
N ARG A 201 -0.90 -11.97 13.53
CA ARG A 201 -0.47 -12.73 14.71
C ARG A 201 1.00 -12.49 15.05
N CYS A 202 1.90 -12.57 14.08
CA CYS A 202 3.33 -12.35 14.30
C CYS A 202 3.66 -10.92 14.76
N ALA A 203 2.87 -9.95 14.33
CA ALA A 203 2.98 -8.55 14.75
C ALA A 203 2.33 -8.28 16.11
N GLY A 204 1.68 -9.29 16.75
CA GLY A 204 1.00 -9.13 18.03
C GLY A 204 -0.25 -8.25 17.96
N LEU A 205 -0.92 -8.22 16.79
CA LEU A 205 -2.08 -7.35 16.54
C LEU A 205 -3.42 -8.09 16.53
N GLU A 206 -3.42 -9.39 16.85
CA GLU A 206 -4.62 -10.24 16.76
C GLU A 206 -5.73 -9.83 17.74
N ASP A 207 -5.35 -9.21 18.88
CA ASP A 207 -6.27 -8.74 19.92
C ASP A 207 -6.78 -7.31 19.67
N THR A 208 -6.37 -6.65 18.62
CA THR A 208 -6.82 -5.29 18.27
C THR A 208 -8.12 -5.31 17.45
N ALA A 209 -8.85 -4.20 17.46
CA ALA A 209 -9.93 -3.97 16.49
C ALA A 209 -9.32 -3.65 15.12
N VAL A 210 -9.66 -4.43 14.09
CA VAL A 210 -9.17 -4.20 12.73
C VAL A 210 -10.11 -3.26 11.98
N TYR A 211 -9.61 -2.08 11.62
CA TYR A 211 -10.33 -1.10 10.80
C TYR A 211 -9.74 -1.10 9.41
N PHE A 212 -10.58 -1.28 8.41
CA PHE A 212 -10.15 -1.44 7.02
C PHE A 212 -10.99 -0.59 6.05
N ASN A 213 -10.44 -0.30 4.88
CA ASN A 213 -11.06 0.54 3.87
C ASN A 213 -11.36 -0.17 2.55
N SER A 214 -11.29 -1.50 2.54
CA SER A 214 -11.51 -2.33 1.36
C SER A 214 -12.25 -3.61 1.72
N LEU A 215 -13.17 -4.03 0.87
CA LEU A 215 -13.90 -5.31 0.97
C LEU A 215 -13.12 -6.50 0.36
N SER A 216 -11.85 -6.30 0.06
CA SER A 216 -10.91 -7.28 -0.48
C SER A 216 -10.15 -8.01 0.67
N TYR A 217 -8.85 -8.20 0.51
CA TYR A 217 -8.00 -8.92 1.47
C TYR A 217 -8.09 -8.42 2.92
N PRO A 218 -8.20 -7.11 3.20
CA PRO A 218 -8.34 -6.65 4.59
C PRO A 218 -9.59 -7.19 5.28
N PHE A 219 -10.74 -7.22 4.57
CA PHE A 219 -11.97 -7.82 5.09
C PHE A 219 -11.80 -9.31 5.36
N PHE A 220 -11.28 -10.08 4.39
CA PHE A 220 -11.09 -11.52 4.57
C PHE A 220 -10.08 -11.85 5.68
N ALA A 221 -9.01 -11.07 5.81
CA ALA A 221 -8.04 -11.24 6.88
C ALA A 221 -8.67 -10.98 8.27
N SER A 222 -9.52 -9.96 8.40
CA SER A 222 -10.31 -9.75 9.62
C SER A 222 -11.18 -10.97 9.95
N GLN A 223 -11.87 -11.55 8.98
CA GLN A 223 -12.71 -12.73 9.18
C GLN A 223 -11.91 -14.01 9.54
N ALA A 224 -10.64 -14.10 9.11
CA ALA A 224 -9.77 -15.24 9.39
C ALA A 224 -9.18 -15.23 10.83
N LEU A 225 -9.35 -14.14 11.57
CA LEU A 225 -8.92 -14.04 12.97
C LEU A 225 -9.97 -14.61 13.93
N ALA A 226 -9.51 -15.10 15.10
CA ALA A 226 -10.41 -15.60 16.12
C ALA A 226 -11.34 -14.50 16.65
N PRO A 227 -12.60 -14.81 16.99
CA PRO A 227 -13.48 -13.89 17.69
C PRO A 227 -12.89 -13.55 19.07
N ASN A 228 -12.67 -12.28 19.34
CA ASN A 228 -12.03 -11.81 20.58
C ASN A 228 -12.85 -10.72 21.31
N GLY A 229 -14.10 -10.49 20.88
CA GLY A 229 -14.96 -9.45 21.43
C GLY A 229 -14.71 -8.06 20.85
N PHE A 230 -13.67 -7.89 20.01
CA PHE A 230 -13.37 -6.63 19.35
C PHE A 230 -14.36 -6.35 18.20
N ARG A 231 -14.51 -5.07 17.87
CA ARG A 231 -15.49 -4.60 16.89
C ARG A 231 -14.77 -4.03 15.68
N ASP A 232 -14.38 -4.92 14.77
CA ASP A 232 -13.82 -4.50 13.49
C ASP A 232 -14.81 -3.62 12.72
N ALA A 233 -14.31 -2.75 11.84
CA ALA A 233 -15.14 -1.82 11.09
C ALA A 233 -14.61 -1.56 9.68
N LEU A 234 -15.54 -1.36 8.75
CA LEU A 234 -15.27 -0.93 7.39
C LEU A 234 -15.40 0.59 7.28
N PHE A 235 -14.40 1.24 6.68
CA PHE A 235 -14.42 2.66 6.27
C PHE A 235 -14.56 2.74 4.76
N TRP A 236 -15.79 2.93 4.28
CA TRP A 236 -16.12 2.90 2.87
C TRP A 236 -16.16 4.28 2.25
N HIS A 237 -15.42 4.49 1.15
CA HIS A 237 -15.38 5.77 0.45
C HIS A 237 -15.89 5.72 -0.97
N GLU A 238 -16.05 4.55 -1.54
CA GLU A 238 -16.56 4.42 -2.91
C GLU A 238 -18.06 4.77 -2.98
N PRO A 239 -18.55 5.22 -4.13
CA PRO A 239 -19.99 5.37 -4.34
C PRO A 239 -20.69 4.02 -4.16
N VAL A 240 -21.89 4.05 -3.60
CA VAL A 240 -22.76 2.87 -3.52
C VAL A 240 -23.60 2.80 -4.79
N GLY A 241 -23.50 1.67 -5.49
CA GLY A 241 -24.26 1.40 -6.72
C GLY A 241 -25.73 1.04 -6.45
N ASP A 242 -26.31 0.27 -7.36
CA ASP A 242 -27.71 -0.17 -7.28
C ASP A 242 -27.93 -1.28 -6.26
N GLU A 243 -26.87 -1.94 -5.82
CA GLU A 243 -26.90 -3.01 -4.83
C GLU A 243 -25.82 -2.81 -3.76
N ILE A 244 -26.07 -3.33 -2.55
CA ILE A 244 -25.06 -3.38 -1.50
C ILE A 244 -24.02 -4.43 -1.89
N PRO A 245 -22.71 -4.11 -1.88
CA PRO A 245 -21.66 -5.10 -2.17
C PRO A 245 -21.78 -6.35 -1.29
N GLY A 246 -21.61 -7.55 -1.88
CA GLY A 246 -21.86 -8.82 -1.18
C GLY A 246 -21.07 -8.96 0.15
N ASN A 247 -19.79 -8.60 0.17
CA ASN A 247 -18.99 -8.63 1.41
C ASN A 247 -19.46 -7.59 2.45
N MET A 248 -20.03 -6.47 2.02
CA MET A 248 -20.65 -5.51 2.93
C MET A 248 -21.97 -6.04 3.51
N GLN A 249 -22.74 -6.81 2.75
CA GLN A 249 -23.94 -7.48 3.26
C GLN A 249 -23.60 -8.43 4.41
N ILE A 250 -22.45 -9.14 4.35
CA ILE A 250 -21.96 -9.97 5.45
C ILE A 250 -21.79 -9.14 6.72
N ILE A 251 -21.12 -7.97 6.62
CA ILE A 251 -20.92 -7.06 7.77
C ILE A 251 -22.28 -6.58 8.33
N LEU A 252 -23.24 -6.27 7.46
CA LEU A 252 -24.51 -5.69 7.86
C LEU A 252 -25.48 -6.71 8.45
N HIS A 253 -25.46 -7.95 7.99
CA HIS A 253 -26.51 -8.94 8.35
C HIS A 253 -25.99 -10.15 9.11
N ASP A 254 -24.71 -10.57 8.92
CA ASP A 254 -24.16 -11.73 9.61
C ASP A 254 -23.75 -11.36 11.06
N GLN A 255 -24.23 -12.17 12.02
CA GLN A 255 -23.88 -11.99 13.44
C GLN A 255 -22.52 -12.59 13.80
N GLY A 256 -22.02 -13.55 13.01
CA GLY A 256 -20.73 -14.21 13.22
C GLY A 256 -19.52 -13.40 12.80
N THR A 257 -19.70 -12.33 12.02
CA THR A 257 -18.59 -11.50 11.54
C THR A 257 -17.95 -10.67 12.66
N ARG A 258 -16.62 -10.51 12.61
CA ARG A 258 -15.88 -9.60 13.50
C ARG A 258 -16.23 -8.14 13.21
N ALA A 259 -16.40 -7.77 11.93
CA ALA A 259 -16.79 -6.43 11.53
C ALA A 259 -18.25 -6.15 11.92
N LYS A 260 -18.46 -5.08 12.67
CA LYS A 260 -19.78 -4.74 13.22
C LYS A 260 -20.37 -3.46 12.67
N ARG A 261 -19.58 -2.63 12.02
CA ARG A 261 -20.00 -1.29 11.55
C ARG A 261 -19.44 -0.97 10.17
N VAL A 262 -20.19 -0.17 9.44
CA VAL A 262 -19.80 0.44 8.18
C VAL A 262 -19.83 1.95 8.37
N PHE A 263 -18.68 2.58 8.20
CA PHE A 263 -18.56 4.04 8.18
C PHE A 263 -18.47 4.50 6.74
N VAL A 264 -19.30 5.44 6.34
CA VAL A 264 -19.30 6.02 4.99
C VAL A 264 -18.94 7.50 5.06
N SER A 265 -18.15 7.95 4.12
CA SER A 265 -17.67 9.33 4.08
C SER A 265 -18.70 10.28 3.47
N ARG A 266 -19.53 9.80 2.53
CA ARG A 266 -20.45 10.61 1.75
C ARG A 266 -21.88 10.44 2.26
N ARG A 267 -22.61 11.55 2.35
CA ARG A 267 -24.02 11.53 2.70
C ARG A 267 -24.85 10.70 1.71
N GLU A 268 -24.56 10.87 0.42
CA GLU A 268 -25.21 10.10 -0.64
C GLU A 268 -25.06 8.59 -0.47
N SER A 269 -23.84 8.13 -0.11
CA SER A 269 -23.58 6.69 0.16
C SER A 269 -24.36 6.21 1.37
N TYR A 270 -24.49 7.02 2.43
CA TYR A 270 -25.30 6.70 3.58
C TYR A 270 -26.78 6.55 3.19
N ASP A 271 -27.35 7.58 2.56
CA ASP A 271 -28.78 7.60 2.18
C ASP A 271 -29.10 6.43 1.21
N ARG A 272 -28.17 6.12 0.29
CA ARG A 272 -28.31 5.00 -0.63
C ARG A 272 -28.30 3.64 0.08
N LEU A 273 -27.38 3.41 1.02
CA LEU A 273 -27.35 2.18 1.81
C LEU A 273 -28.62 1.99 2.62
N ILE A 274 -29.14 3.04 3.26
CA ILE A 274 -30.38 2.97 4.01
C ILE A 274 -31.56 2.67 3.07
N ALA A 275 -31.62 3.30 1.89
CA ALA A 275 -32.64 3.03 0.89
C ALA A 275 -32.62 1.58 0.36
N LEU A 276 -31.42 0.95 0.33
CA LEU A 276 -31.21 -0.45 -0.03
C LEU A 276 -31.46 -1.43 1.13
N GLY A 277 -31.92 -0.95 2.28
CA GLY A 277 -32.30 -1.78 3.43
C GLY A 277 -31.18 -2.05 4.45
N ALA A 278 -30.07 -1.32 4.39
CA ALA A 278 -29.02 -1.47 5.40
C ALA A 278 -29.51 -1.02 6.79
N PRO A 279 -29.18 -1.77 7.88
CA PRO A 279 -29.55 -1.40 9.23
C PRO A 279 -28.89 -0.07 9.67
N SER A 280 -29.69 0.92 10.07
CA SER A 280 -29.23 2.27 10.43
C SER A 280 -28.38 2.32 11.69
N ASP A 281 -28.46 1.33 12.55
CA ASP A 281 -27.60 1.17 13.74
C ASP A 281 -26.19 0.73 13.37
N LYS A 282 -26.02 0.01 12.26
CA LYS A 282 -24.73 -0.48 11.76
C LYS A 282 -24.03 0.46 10.79
N VAL A 283 -24.76 1.33 10.10
CA VAL A 283 -24.19 2.30 9.15
C VAL A 283 -24.08 3.67 9.82
N LYS A 284 -22.93 4.29 9.73
CA LYS A 284 -22.70 5.65 10.26
C LYS A 284 -22.04 6.52 9.20
N GLN A 285 -22.51 7.74 9.06
CA GLN A 285 -21.83 8.74 8.26
C GLN A 285 -20.74 9.41 9.11
N LEU A 286 -19.51 9.37 8.62
CA LEU A 286 -18.39 10.16 9.13
C LEU A 286 -18.03 11.15 8.03
N GLY A 287 -18.13 12.46 8.31
CA GLY A 287 -17.61 13.46 7.40
C GLY A 287 -16.09 13.28 7.20
N TYR A 288 -15.57 13.59 6.02
CA TYR A 288 -14.13 13.68 5.82
C TYR A 288 -13.59 14.80 6.71
N ILE A 289 -12.72 14.43 7.64
CA ILE A 289 -11.79 15.39 8.19
C ILE A 289 -10.64 15.44 7.18
N TYR A 290 -10.71 16.36 6.21
CA TYR A 290 -9.53 16.69 5.44
C TYR A 290 -8.52 17.25 6.42
N SER A 291 -7.52 16.47 6.79
CA SER A 291 -6.35 17.02 7.45
C SER A 291 -5.60 17.85 6.41
N PHE A 292 -5.91 19.14 6.37
CA PHE A 292 -4.97 20.05 5.75
C PHE A 292 -3.71 19.98 6.59
N VAL A 293 -2.72 19.26 6.13
CA VAL A 293 -1.35 19.43 6.61
C VAL A 293 -1.05 20.89 6.31
N ARG A 294 -1.16 21.75 7.33
CA ARG A 294 -0.48 23.04 7.31
C ARG A 294 1.01 22.68 7.33
N GLU A 295 1.57 22.34 6.18
CA GLU A 295 2.97 22.60 5.97
C GLU A 295 3.11 24.09 6.23
N ASN A 296 3.79 24.46 7.31
CA ASN A 296 4.34 25.81 7.51
C ASN A 296 5.42 26.04 6.44
N LYS A 297 5.03 25.96 5.19
CA LYS A 297 5.73 26.61 4.11
C LYS A 297 5.39 28.07 4.29
N HIS A 298 6.38 28.86 4.68
CA HIS A 298 6.43 30.26 4.29
C HIS A 298 6.17 30.28 2.77
N LEU A 299 4.90 30.39 2.40
CA LEU A 299 4.54 30.78 1.05
C LEU A 299 5.15 32.17 0.88
N SER A 300 6.29 32.21 0.23
CA SER A 300 6.83 33.46 -0.27
C SER A 300 5.71 34.09 -1.08
N LEU A 301 5.22 35.26 -0.65
CA LEU A 301 4.21 36.06 -1.34
C LEU A 301 4.61 36.50 -2.76
N ILE A 302 5.74 36.03 -3.26
CA ILE A 302 6.32 36.36 -4.57
C ILE A 302 5.58 35.66 -5.73
N HIS A 303 4.67 34.71 -5.47
CA HIS A 303 3.93 33.98 -6.53
C HIS A 303 2.46 34.38 -6.68
N ILE A 304 2.01 35.44 -6.05
CA ILE A 304 0.76 36.09 -6.42
C ILE A 304 1.12 37.08 -7.55
N SER A 305 1.22 36.58 -8.77
CA SER A 305 1.29 37.43 -9.95
C SER A 305 -0.01 38.22 -10.03
N GLU A 306 0.10 39.54 -9.97
CA GLU A 306 -1.01 40.45 -10.24
C GLU A 306 -1.72 40.07 -11.54
N PRO A 307 -3.06 40.17 -11.61
CA PRO A 307 -3.76 39.97 -12.86
C PRO A 307 -3.30 41.02 -13.86
N THR A 308 -2.72 40.58 -14.94
CA THR A 308 -2.31 41.43 -16.07
C THR A 308 -3.54 42.18 -16.57
N ARG A 309 -3.63 43.48 -16.28
CA ARG A 309 -4.59 44.40 -16.91
C ARG A 309 -4.28 44.44 -18.39
N LEU A 310 -5.10 43.80 -19.20
CA LEU A 310 -5.16 44.06 -20.63
C LEU A 310 -5.56 45.52 -20.82
N ARG A 311 -4.60 46.37 -21.17
CA ARG A 311 -4.89 47.68 -21.74
C ARG A 311 -5.37 47.45 -23.15
N CYS A 312 -6.66 47.63 -23.38
CA CYS A 312 -7.18 47.94 -24.71
C CYS A 312 -6.56 49.24 -25.17
N ILE A 313 -5.79 49.23 -26.24
CA ILE A 313 -5.42 50.43 -27.02
C ILE A 313 -6.41 50.50 -28.16
N SER A 314 -7.15 51.64 -28.13
CA SER A 314 -8.00 52.13 -29.21
C SER A 314 -7.23 52.40 -30.49
#